data_0d3d16019d9d436844cb02c322f9a1d2
#
_entry.id   0d3d16019d9d436844cb02c322f9a1d2
#
_cell.length_a   1.000
_cell.length_b   1.000
_cell.length_c   1.000
_cell.angle_alpha   90.00
_cell.angle_beta   90.00
_cell.angle_gamma   90.00
#
_symmetry.space_group_name_H-M   'P 1'
#
loop_
_entity.id
_entity.type
_entity.pdbx_description
1 polymer ?
#
loop_
_entity_poly.entity_id
_entity_poly.type
_entity_poly.pdbx_seq_one_letter_code
_entity_poly.pdbx_strand_id
1 'polypeptide(L)'
;MLASGMLLFSLSLAGWMAFRQPRPIVLVPTLTGQPEYCLTCHNDLPEISTSHPVKTFGCVLCHAGERLALDADLAHSSMRGGKNPSDLAVVEQACGGSNCHSGAASENLDHIQRVQTSIQSTYAGAITSIRYTFGAQPDLKARLAITAISDKQVTTKTGLSMLDGFDPSKETNPLIQKFAANCLTCHINAPAREDAQFARLTGCAACHSPDVNSSTQGQMHRLTTAIPYNQCNTCHNRGNYDLRTMTFMERADQPVNRLQDYYQPIAQFTRCEYTLDCIDCHTRSEAMGDGDLHSSKKDIQYVQCKTCHGTLTELPQTHTITVEDKLAFKLAFLNPVLEIKVGDSVLITDKGELLWNTRVLPDGTYEMIGKVTRLKFNFRPVMGSTCKQKPD
;
A
#
# COMPACT_ATOMS: atom_id res chain seq x y z
N MET A 1 32.82 23.76 57.22
CA MET A 1 31.35 23.75 57.10
C MET A 1 30.85 23.89 55.65
N LEU A 2 31.36 24.81 54.79
CA LEU A 2 30.92 24.97 53.39
C LEU A 2 31.17 23.72 52.55
N ALA A 3 32.33 23.08 52.65
CA ALA A 3 32.68 21.89 51.88
C ALA A 3 31.78 20.66 52.16
N SER A 4 31.42 20.50 53.44
CA SER A 4 30.53 19.41 53.88
C SER A 4 29.09 19.63 53.39
N GLY A 5 28.63 20.87 53.30
CA GLY A 5 27.31 21.22 52.77
C GLY A 5 27.21 20.98 51.25
N MET A 6 28.26 21.30 50.52
CA MET A 6 28.33 21.04 49.05
C MET A 6 28.35 19.54 48.75
N LEU A 7 29.08 18.73 49.54
CA LEU A 7 29.13 17.28 49.36
C LEU A 7 27.76 16.64 49.62
N LEU A 8 27.06 17.04 50.68
CA LEU A 8 25.72 16.55 51.00
C LEU A 8 24.71 16.96 49.94
N PHE A 9 24.79 18.20 49.40
CA PHE A 9 23.92 18.64 48.32
C PHE A 9 24.17 17.87 47.05
N SER A 10 25.44 17.65 46.68
CA SER A 10 25.80 16.88 45.50
C SER A 10 25.36 15.42 45.60
N LEU A 11 25.51 14.79 46.76
CA LEU A 11 25.03 13.44 47.03
C LEU A 11 23.48 13.35 47.00
N SER A 12 22.81 14.35 47.55
CA SER A 12 21.34 14.45 47.53
C SER A 12 20.83 14.66 46.09
N LEU A 13 21.50 15.50 45.31
CA LEU A 13 21.16 15.73 43.89
C LEU A 13 21.42 14.47 43.04
N ALA A 14 22.56 13.82 43.25
CA ALA A 14 22.87 12.55 42.54
C ALA A 14 21.89 11.43 42.92
N GLY A 15 21.54 11.33 44.21
CA GLY A 15 20.50 10.42 44.70
C GLY A 15 19.14 10.73 44.06
N TRP A 16 18.73 12.00 44.06
CA TRP A 16 17.49 12.44 43.47
C TRP A 16 17.42 12.20 41.93
N MET A 17 18.53 12.42 41.20
CA MET A 17 18.65 12.07 39.79
C MET A 17 18.57 10.56 39.57
N ALA A 18 19.27 9.77 40.39
CA ALA A 18 19.23 8.30 40.28
C ALA A 18 17.84 7.71 40.55
N PHE A 19 17.10 8.28 41.53
CA PHE A 19 15.72 7.85 41.83
C PHE A 19 14.68 8.30 40.83
N ARG A 20 14.98 9.31 39.99
CA ARG A 20 14.08 9.79 38.94
C ARG A 20 14.30 9.14 37.55
N GLN A 21 15.30 8.31 37.40
CA GLN A 21 15.43 7.56 36.15
C GLN A 21 14.24 6.60 36.01
N PRO A 22 13.52 6.64 34.91
CA PRO A 22 12.44 5.70 34.67
C PRO A 22 13.00 4.27 34.71
N ARG A 23 12.33 3.39 35.43
CA ARG A 23 12.70 1.98 35.45
C ARG A 23 12.43 1.44 34.06
N PRO A 24 13.42 0.81 33.38
CA PRO A 24 13.24 0.32 32.03
C PRO A 24 12.16 -0.76 31.97
N ILE A 25 11.22 -0.62 31.06
CA ILE A 25 10.32 -1.69 30.67
C ILE A 25 11.09 -2.57 29.70
N VAL A 26 11.33 -3.82 30.09
CA VAL A 26 12.11 -4.77 29.30
C VAL A 26 11.18 -5.60 28.45
N LEU A 27 11.27 -5.43 27.13
CA LEU A 27 10.66 -6.32 26.15
C LEU A 27 11.73 -7.33 25.67
N VAL A 28 11.40 -8.62 25.69
CA VAL A 28 12.25 -9.66 25.07
C VAL A 28 11.44 -10.34 23.97
N PRO A 29 11.60 -9.89 22.70
CA PRO A 29 10.86 -10.47 21.58
C PRO A 29 11.24 -11.92 21.38
N THR A 30 10.25 -12.79 21.11
CA THR A 30 10.50 -14.24 20.95
C THR A 30 11.33 -14.56 19.71
N LEU A 31 11.27 -13.73 18.67
CA LEU A 31 12.02 -13.94 17.43
C LEU A 31 13.51 -13.63 17.58
N THR A 32 13.86 -12.59 18.32
CA THR A 32 15.26 -12.16 18.51
C THR A 32 15.88 -12.70 19.81
N GLY A 33 15.08 -12.92 20.85
CA GLY A 33 15.53 -13.29 22.18
C GLY A 33 16.36 -12.21 22.89
N GLN A 34 16.42 -10.98 22.32
CA GLN A 34 17.28 -9.91 22.83
C GLN A 34 16.45 -8.83 23.51
N PRO A 35 16.83 -8.36 24.73
CA PRO A 35 16.07 -7.37 25.43
C PRO A 35 16.10 -6.01 24.74
N GLU A 36 14.95 -5.30 24.77
CA GLU A 36 14.75 -3.96 24.24
C GLU A 36 14.06 -3.07 25.29
N TYR A 37 14.44 -1.79 25.38
CA TYR A 37 13.89 -0.82 26.33
C TYR A 37 12.93 0.20 25.72
N CYS A 38 12.61 0.05 24.44
CA CYS A 38 11.76 0.98 23.66
C CYS A 38 10.41 1.27 24.33
N LEU A 39 9.79 0.25 24.93
CA LEU A 39 8.51 0.41 25.65
C LEU A 39 8.60 1.26 26.92
N THR A 40 9.79 1.63 27.39
CA THR A 40 9.94 2.56 28.50
C THR A 40 9.39 3.94 28.17
N CYS A 41 9.55 4.37 26.91
CA CYS A 41 9.04 5.64 26.40
C CYS A 41 7.79 5.45 25.50
N HIS A 42 7.63 4.28 24.90
CA HIS A 42 6.57 3.97 23.92
C HIS A 42 5.57 2.93 24.45
N ASN A 43 5.18 3.04 25.72
CA ASN A 43 4.31 2.05 26.39
C ASN A 43 2.84 2.08 25.96
N ASP A 44 2.41 3.12 25.26
CA ASP A 44 1.04 3.36 24.82
C ASP A 44 0.80 3.01 23.34
N LEU A 45 1.83 2.46 22.65
CA LEU A 45 1.68 2.07 21.26
C LEU A 45 0.73 0.88 21.11
N PRO A 46 -0.21 0.93 20.16
CA PRO A 46 -1.07 -0.19 19.84
C PRO A 46 -0.28 -1.33 19.19
N GLU A 47 -0.81 -2.53 19.22
CA GLU A 47 -0.28 -3.65 18.45
C GLU A 47 -0.25 -3.34 16.95
N ILE A 48 0.81 -3.74 16.27
CA ILE A 48 0.99 -3.49 14.84
C ILE A 48 -0.11 -4.20 14.03
N SER A 49 -0.24 -5.50 14.24
CA SER A 49 -1.28 -6.36 13.68
C SER A 49 -1.23 -7.75 14.33
N THR A 50 -2.25 -8.56 14.09
CA THR A 50 -2.26 -9.96 14.55
C THR A 50 -1.12 -10.79 13.95
N SER A 51 -0.66 -10.43 12.75
CA SER A 51 0.47 -11.10 12.07
C SER A 51 1.83 -10.60 12.56
N HIS A 52 1.89 -9.42 13.19
CA HIS A 52 3.12 -8.78 13.66
C HIS A 52 2.98 -8.33 15.12
N PRO A 53 2.73 -9.26 16.07
CA PRO A 53 2.62 -8.88 17.47
C PRO A 53 3.96 -8.39 18.03
N VAL A 54 3.94 -7.30 18.79
CA VAL A 54 5.13 -6.68 19.37
C VAL A 54 5.93 -7.66 20.22
N LYS A 55 5.27 -8.55 20.94
CA LYS A 55 5.94 -9.60 21.73
C LYS A 55 6.77 -10.58 20.89
N THR A 56 6.42 -10.75 19.62
CA THR A 56 7.15 -11.66 18.71
C THR A 56 8.29 -10.95 18.00
N PHE A 57 8.02 -9.76 17.44
CA PHE A 57 8.93 -9.06 16.56
C PHE A 57 9.82 -8.05 17.29
N GLY A 58 9.34 -7.44 18.38
CA GLY A 58 9.99 -6.31 19.01
C GLY A 58 9.93 -5.04 18.16
N CYS A 59 10.73 -4.08 18.53
CA CYS A 59 10.82 -2.78 17.84
C CYS A 59 12.03 -2.71 16.92
N VAL A 60 13.18 -3.20 17.39
CA VAL A 60 14.48 -3.06 16.73
C VAL A 60 14.56 -3.87 15.44
N LEU A 61 13.83 -4.96 15.33
CA LEU A 61 13.83 -5.76 14.10
C LEU A 61 13.39 -4.91 12.90
N CYS A 62 12.38 -4.08 13.06
CA CYS A 62 11.87 -3.19 12.03
C CYS A 62 12.59 -1.83 12.01
N HIS A 63 12.70 -1.18 13.16
CA HIS A 63 13.17 0.20 13.26
C HIS A 63 14.69 0.36 13.40
N ALA A 64 15.44 -0.70 13.75
CA ALA A 64 16.80 -0.60 14.26
C ALA A 64 16.87 0.28 15.54
N GLY A 65 17.88 1.15 15.69
CA GLY A 65 18.06 1.95 16.87
C GLY A 65 18.86 1.24 17.97
N GLU A 66 19.23 1.97 19.01
CA GLU A 66 19.99 1.46 20.14
C GLU A 66 19.04 0.87 21.20
N ARG A 67 18.83 -0.43 21.15
CA ARG A 67 17.80 -1.18 21.88
C ARG A 67 17.80 -1.03 23.40
N LEU A 68 18.93 -0.71 24.04
CA LEU A 68 19.08 -0.57 25.49
C LEU A 68 19.25 0.88 25.92
N ALA A 69 19.19 1.84 25.00
CA ALA A 69 19.33 3.24 25.34
C ALA A 69 18.03 3.78 25.98
N LEU A 70 18.21 4.61 27.01
CA LEU A 70 17.12 5.37 27.65
C LEU A 70 17.19 6.87 27.31
N ASP A 71 18.28 7.30 26.71
CA ASP A 71 18.40 8.62 26.09
C ASP A 71 17.79 8.61 24.70
N ALA A 72 16.92 9.58 24.41
CA ALA A 72 16.14 9.60 23.18
C ALA A 72 17.02 9.74 21.92
N ASP A 73 18.04 10.61 21.96
CA ASP A 73 18.91 10.85 20.79
C ASP A 73 19.74 9.61 20.49
N LEU A 74 20.26 8.97 21.53
CA LEU A 74 21.01 7.73 21.37
C LEU A 74 20.11 6.60 20.89
N ALA A 75 18.93 6.42 21.48
CA ALA A 75 17.98 5.37 21.09
C ALA A 75 17.60 5.44 19.61
N HIS A 76 17.49 6.65 19.07
CA HIS A 76 17.06 6.88 17.68
C HIS A 76 18.21 7.15 16.69
N SER A 77 19.48 7.10 17.15
CA SER A 77 20.65 7.49 16.34
C SER A 77 20.85 6.64 15.08
N SER A 78 20.42 5.39 15.07
CA SER A 78 20.61 4.43 13.98
C SER A 78 19.29 3.88 13.39
N MET A 79 18.20 4.64 13.51
CA MET A 79 16.88 4.19 13.00
C MET A 79 16.83 4.08 11.48
N ARG A 80 16.22 3.00 11.00
CA ARG A 80 15.97 2.75 9.58
C ARG A 80 14.80 3.59 9.08
N GLY A 81 15.02 4.32 7.97
CA GLY A 81 13.97 5.14 7.37
C GLY A 81 13.40 6.20 8.31
N GLY A 82 14.13 6.62 9.32
CA GLY A 82 13.65 7.52 10.36
C GLY A 82 12.46 6.92 11.10
N LYS A 83 11.27 7.49 10.95
CA LYS A 83 10.04 6.99 11.58
C LYS A 83 9.38 5.84 10.81
N ASN A 84 9.76 5.61 9.54
CA ASN A 84 9.06 4.71 8.64
C ASN A 84 9.99 3.61 8.07
N PRO A 85 10.11 2.47 8.74
CA PRO A 85 10.95 1.36 8.26
C PRO A 85 10.39 0.66 7.00
N SER A 86 9.17 0.98 6.57
CA SER A 86 8.56 0.43 5.37
C SER A 86 8.84 1.23 4.09
N ASP A 87 9.61 2.32 4.19
CA ASP A 87 10.09 3.07 3.02
C ASP A 87 10.91 2.15 2.12
N LEU A 88 10.67 2.24 0.78
CA LEU A 88 11.31 1.31 -0.16
C LEU A 88 12.84 1.41 -0.20
N ALA A 89 13.43 2.50 0.29
CA ALA A 89 14.87 2.63 0.40
C ALA A 89 15.49 1.72 1.48
N VAL A 90 14.72 1.36 2.50
CA VAL A 90 15.19 0.57 3.65
C VAL A 90 14.36 -0.70 3.91
N VAL A 91 13.29 -0.91 3.17
CA VAL A 91 12.30 -1.97 3.40
C VAL A 91 12.93 -3.36 3.41
N GLU A 92 13.95 -3.60 2.58
CA GLU A 92 14.64 -4.90 2.53
C GLU A 92 15.29 -5.25 3.87
N GLN A 93 15.87 -4.27 4.55
CA GLN A 93 16.53 -4.47 5.84
C GLN A 93 15.54 -4.55 7.01
N ALA A 94 14.35 -3.96 6.85
CA ALA A 94 13.33 -3.90 7.90
C ALA A 94 12.30 -5.03 7.79
N CYS A 95 11.84 -5.32 6.58
CA CYS A 95 10.75 -6.24 6.30
C CYS A 95 11.19 -7.44 5.45
N GLY A 96 12.41 -7.40 4.85
CA GLY A 96 12.95 -8.44 3.99
C GLY A 96 13.29 -9.73 4.73
N GLY A 97 13.75 -10.70 3.95
CA GLY A 97 14.13 -12.02 4.41
C GLY A 97 13.31 -13.14 3.75
N SER A 98 13.94 -14.32 3.61
CA SER A 98 13.37 -15.48 2.89
C SER A 98 12.06 -16.01 3.50
N ASN A 99 11.87 -15.84 4.79
CA ASN A 99 10.66 -16.24 5.52
C ASN A 99 9.72 -15.05 5.81
N CYS A 100 10.05 -13.87 5.26
CA CYS A 100 9.33 -12.62 5.45
C CYS A 100 8.85 -12.12 4.09
N HIS A 101 9.09 -10.82 3.78
CA HIS A 101 8.50 -10.17 2.59
C HIS A 101 9.41 -10.16 1.35
N SER A 102 10.60 -10.80 1.41
CA SER A 102 11.48 -11.05 0.25
C SER A 102 11.70 -12.54 0.00
N GLY A 103 10.75 -13.38 0.42
CA GLY A 103 10.78 -14.82 0.20
C GLY A 103 10.32 -15.23 -1.19
N ALA A 104 10.18 -16.54 -1.38
CA ALA A 104 9.82 -17.11 -2.68
C ALA A 104 8.40 -16.71 -3.14
N ALA A 105 8.25 -16.44 -4.42
CA ALA A 105 6.96 -16.14 -5.05
C ALA A 105 5.97 -17.31 -4.92
N SER A 106 6.48 -18.57 -5.00
CA SER A 106 5.67 -19.79 -4.79
C SER A 106 5.04 -19.86 -3.40
N GLU A 107 5.68 -19.25 -2.39
CA GLU A 107 5.18 -19.16 -1.02
C GLU A 107 4.39 -17.87 -0.77
N ASN A 108 4.22 -17.04 -1.81
CA ASN A 108 3.60 -15.73 -1.71
C ASN A 108 4.30 -14.82 -0.68
N LEU A 109 5.62 -14.76 -0.73
CA LEU A 109 6.47 -13.95 0.15
C LEU A 109 7.28 -12.89 -0.61
N ASP A 110 7.09 -12.76 -1.91
CA ASP A 110 7.77 -11.85 -2.85
C ASP A 110 7.22 -10.41 -2.83
N HIS A 111 6.70 -9.97 -1.69
CA HIS A 111 5.96 -8.70 -1.61
C HIS A 111 6.82 -7.47 -1.94
N ILE A 112 8.07 -7.45 -1.46
CA ILE A 112 8.98 -6.31 -1.70
C ILE A 112 9.31 -6.20 -3.19
N GLN A 113 9.66 -7.31 -3.84
CA GLN A 113 9.92 -7.31 -5.29
C GLN A 113 8.70 -6.83 -6.07
N ARG A 114 7.52 -7.36 -5.77
CA ARG A 114 6.26 -6.94 -6.44
C ARG A 114 6.04 -5.44 -6.34
N VAL A 115 6.17 -4.89 -5.14
CA VAL A 115 5.96 -3.46 -4.94
C VAL A 115 7.03 -2.64 -5.64
N GLN A 116 8.29 -3.02 -5.57
CA GLN A 116 9.38 -2.30 -6.23
C GLN A 116 9.25 -2.29 -7.76
N THR A 117 8.80 -3.39 -8.37
CA THR A 117 8.59 -3.49 -9.83
C THR A 117 7.23 -2.92 -10.28
N SER A 118 6.32 -2.66 -9.35
CA SER A 118 4.97 -2.19 -9.67
C SER A 118 4.96 -0.85 -10.42
N ILE A 119 3.91 -0.62 -11.19
CA ILE A 119 3.70 0.67 -11.87
C ILE A 119 3.53 1.84 -10.90
N GLN A 120 3.12 1.57 -9.67
CA GLN A 120 2.95 2.58 -8.60
C GLN A 120 4.28 3.02 -8.01
N SER A 121 5.27 2.15 -7.98
CA SER A 121 6.63 2.44 -7.55
C SER A 121 7.46 3.03 -8.67
N THR A 122 7.39 2.45 -9.86
CA THR A 122 8.20 2.84 -11.01
C THR A 122 7.69 4.11 -11.70
N TYR A 123 6.37 4.32 -11.70
CA TYR A 123 5.67 5.40 -12.43
C TYR A 123 5.99 5.44 -13.93
N ALA A 124 6.49 4.32 -14.46
CA ALA A 124 7.02 4.21 -15.81
C ALA A 124 6.01 4.59 -16.90
N GLY A 125 4.75 4.19 -16.75
CA GLY A 125 3.69 4.49 -17.70
C GLY A 125 3.36 5.99 -17.77
N ALA A 126 3.36 6.70 -16.65
CA ALA A 126 3.10 8.15 -16.62
C ALA A 126 4.26 8.92 -17.23
N ILE A 127 5.50 8.62 -16.86
CA ILE A 127 6.71 9.22 -17.45
C ILE A 127 6.73 9.00 -18.96
N THR A 128 6.47 7.77 -19.40
CA THR A 128 6.41 7.41 -20.82
C THR A 128 5.34 8.19 -21.57
N SER A 129 4.13 8.26 -21.03
CA SER A 129 3.01 8.95 -21.66
C SER A 129 3.28 10.44 -21.85
N ILE A 130 3.82 11.09 -20.83
CA ILE A 130 4.16 12.53 -20.93
C ILE A 130 5.31 12.77 -21.92
N ARG A 131 6.36 11.96 -21.86
CA ARG A 131 7.49 12.06 -22.80
C ARG A 131 7.06 11.85 -24.25
N TYR A 132 6.20 10.88 -24.50
CA TYR A 132 5.62 10.64 -25.82
C TYR A 132 4.74 11.80 -26.27
N THR A 133 3.86 12.30 -25.41
CA THR A 133 2.93 13.40 -25.72
C THR A 133 3.69 14.67 -26.12
N PHE A 134 4.82 14.94 -25.49
CA PHE A 134 5.64 16.13 -25.78
C PHE A 134 6.85 15.86 -26.66
N GLY A 135 6.88 14.73 -27.37
CA GLY A 135 7.87 14.41 -28.39
C GLY A 135 9.27 14.07 -27.87
N ALA A 136 9.44 13.84 -26.58
CA ALA A 136 10.70 13.46 -25.98
C ALA A 136 11.05 11.97 -26.15
N GLN A 137 10.10 11.16 -26.65
CA GLN A 137 10.34 9.77 -27.06
C GLN A 137 9.38 9.36 -28.19
N PRO A 138 9.77 8.37 -29.02
CA PRO A 138 9.05 8.06 -30.26
C PRO A 138 7.84 7.14 -30.09
N ASP A 139 7.70 6.47 -28.96
CA ASP A 139 6.68 5.44 -28.72
C ASP A 139 6.25 5.37 -27.25
N LEU A 140 5.26 4.52 -26.94
CA LEU A 140 4.73 4.31 -25.58
C LEU A 140 5.42 3.14 -24.85
N LYS A 141 6.57 2.65 -25.31
CA LYS A 141 7.35 1.67 -24.56
C LYS A 141 8.12 2.36 -23.45
N ALA A 142 7.94 1.92 -22.22
CA ALA A 142 8.65 2.50 -21.09
C ALA A 142 10.17 2.20 -21.16
N ARG A 143 10.95 3.20 -20.85
CA ARG A 143 12.41 3.16 -20.76
C ARG A 143 12.92 3.70 -19.44
N LEU A 144 12.10 4.49 -18.77
CA LEU A 144 12.45 5.24 -17.56
C LEU A 144 11.47 4.95 -16.44
N ALA A 145 11.99 4.92 -15.24
CA ALA A 145 11.25 4.87 -13.96
C ALA A 145 11.76 5.97 -13.03
N ILE A 146 11.08 6.24 -11.93
CA ILE A 146 11.54 7.19 -10.89
C ILE A 146 12.97 6.86 -10.45
N THR A 147 13.25 5.59 -10.23
CA THR A 147 14.58 5.08 -9.89
C THR A 147 14.95 3.97 -10.85
N ALA A 148 16.21 3.89 -11.25
CA ALA A 148 16.69 2.79 -12.08
C ALA A 148 16.42 1.44 -11.40
N ILE A 149 15.85 0.52 -12.16
CA ILE A 149 15.49 -0.80 -11.66
C ILE A 149 15.67 -1.86 -12.75
N SER A 150 16.12 -3.05 -12.35
CA SER A 150 16.21 -4.22 -13.23
C SER A 150 15.41 -5.38 -12.67
N ASP A 151 14.68 -6.02 -13.54
CA ASP A 151 14.00 -7.28 -13.27
C ASP A 151 14.83 -8.43 -13.85
N LYS A 152 15.28 -9.32 -12.98
CA LYS A 152 16.13 -10.46 -13.37
C LYS A 152 15.33 -11.68 -13.82
N GLN A 153 14.03 -11.69 -13.58
CA GLN A 153 13.16 -12.85 -13.82
C GLN A 153 11.81 -12.42 -14.39
N VAL A 154 11.84 -11.86 -15.61
CA VAL A 154 10.62 -11.50 -16.35
C VAL A 154 9.78 -12.75 -16.60
N THR A 155 8.56 -12.75 -16.11
CA THR A 155 7.63 -13.90 -16.17
C THR A 155 6.50 -13.68 -17.17
N THR A 156 6.15 -12.43 -17.45
CA THR A 156 5.06 -12.09 -18.36
C THR A 156 5.56 -11.69 -19.75
N LYS A 157 4.70 -11.84 -20.77
CA LYS A 157 5.03 -11.48 -22.16
C LYS A 157 5.26 -9.97 -22.36
N THR A 158 4.69 -9.14 -21.50
CA THR A 158 4.78 -7.67 -21.56
C THR A 158 5.78 -7.12 -20.57
N GLY A 159 6.41 -7.99 -19.78
CA GLY A 159 7.41 -7.62 -18.80
C GLY A 159 8.66 -7.03 -19.45
N LEU A 160 9.25 -6.07 -18.74
CA LEU A 160 10.49 -5.40 -19.14
C LEU A 160 11.61 -5.86 -18.21
N SER A 161 12.80 -6.04 -18.77
CA SER A 161 13.97 -6.46 -17.98
C SER A 161 14.64 -5.32 -17.22
N MET A 162 14.41 -4.06 -17.65
CA MET A 162 15.11 -2.90 -17.07
C MET A 162 14.38 -1.60 -17.39
N LEU A 163 14.48 -0.65 -16.46
CA LEU A 163 14.12 0.75 -16.64
C LEU A 163 15.25 1.62 -16.05
N ASP A 164 15.68 2.63 -16.79
CA ASP A 164 16.66 3.60 -16.31
C ASP A 164 16.01 4.64 -15.40
N GLY A 165 16.81 5.35 -14.59
CA GLY A 165 16.33 6.44 -13.74
C GLY A 165 15.93 7.67 -14.55
N PHE A 166 14.75 8.21 -14.26
CA PHE A 166 14.27 9.45 -14.85
C PHE A 166 14.90 10.66 -14.15
N ASP A 167 15.61 11.46 -14.91
CA ASP A 167 16.21 12.72 -14.44
C ASP A 167 15.52 13.91 -15.12
N PRO A 168 14.64 14.63 -14.41
CA PRO A 168 13.94 15.78 -14.98
C PRO A 168 14.85 16.90 -15.46
N SER A 169 16.04 17.02 -14.90
CA SER A 169 17.00 18.08 -15.30
C SER A 169 17.55 17.90 -16.71
N LYS A 170 17.49 16.68 -17.23
CA LYS A 170 17.91 16.35 -18.60
C LYS A 170 16.82 16.56 -19.65
N GLU A 171 15.60 16.85 -19.23
CA GLU A 171 14.51 17.12 -20.14
C GLU A 171 14.58 18.56 -20.68
N THR A 172 14.48 18.70 -21.99
CA THR A 172 14.48 20.02 -22.63
C THR A 172 13.12 20.70 -22.65
N ASN A 173 12.06 19.92 -22.52
CA ASN A 173 10.70 20.44 -22.51
C ASN A 173 10.29 20.85 -21.07
N PRO A 174 9.98 22.15 -20.84
CA PRO A 174 9.64 22.64 -19.51
C PRO A 174 8.34 22.04 -18.93
N LEU A 175 7.43 21.51 -19.77
CA LEU A 175 6.22 20.85 -19.30
C LEU A 175 6.53 19.48 -18.71
N ILE A 176 7.54 18.77 -19.25
CA ILE A 176 8.00 17.51 -18.67
C ILE A 176 8.66 17.77 -17.31
N GLN A 177 9.43 18.85 -17.18
CA GLN A 177 10.01 19.24 -15.89
C GLN A 177 8.92 19.62 -14.87
N LYS A 178 7.88 20.35 -15.28
CA LYS A 178 6.73 20.67 -14.43
C LYS A 178 5.93 19.44 -14.04
N PHE A 179 5.74 18.48 -14.97
CA PHE A 179 5.13 17.20 -14.65
C PHE A 179 5.90 16.50 -13.52
N ALA A 180 7.22 16.47 -13.61
CA ALA A 180 8.04 15.86 -12.56
C ALA A 180 7.82 16.54 -11.20
N ALA A 181 7.85 17.87 -11.17
CA ALA A 181 7.68 18.63 -9.92
C ALA A 181 6.29 18.50 -9.29
N ASN A 182 5.24 18.42 -10.10
CA ASN A 182 3.86 18.47 -9.61
C ASN A 182 3.17 17.10 -9.53
N CYS A 183 3.48 16.18 -10.46
CA CYS A 183 2.75 14.91 -10.59
C CYS A 183 3.51 13.72 -10.00
N LEU A 184 4.84 13.73 -10.02
CA LEU A 184 5.64 12.65 -9.43
C LEU A 184 5.65 12.67 -7.88
N THR A 185 4.84 13.51 -7.26
CA THR A 185 4.64 13.52 -5.81
C THR A 185 3.69 12.44 -5.30
N CYS A 186 3.03 11.72 -6.22
CA CYS A 186 2.00 10.73 -5.87
C CYS A 186 2.50 9.27 -5.88
N HIS A 187 3.73 8.99 -6.32
CA HIS A 187 4.25 7.62 -6.26
C HIS A 187 4.55 7.21 -4.80
N ILE A 188 4.56 5.90 -4.54
CA ILE A 188 4.66 5.39 -3.16
C ILE A 188 6.01 5.70 -2.47
N ASN A 189 7.03 6.08 -3.22
CA ASN A 189 8.31 6.58 -2.72
C ASN A 189 8.40 8.11 -2.63
N ALA A 190 7.34 8.84 -2.99
CA ALA A 190 7.32 10.28 -2.80
C ALA A 190 7.40 10.61 -1.31
N PRO A 191 7.99 11.77 -0.93
CA PRO A 191 8.02 12.20 0.45
C PRO A 191 6.66 12.10 1.13
N ALA A 192 6.65 11.71 2.39
CA ALA A 192 5.43 11.64 3.19
C ALA A 192 4.74 13.01 3.21
N ARG A 193 3.41 12.99 3.13
CA ARG A 193 2.60 14.20 3.22
C ARG A 193 2.07 14.33 4.63
N GLU A 194 2.24 15.52 5.21
CA GLU A 194 1.86 15.81 6.60
C GLU A 194 0.56 16.61 6.71
N ASP A 195 0.10 17.21 5.60
CA ASP A 195 -1.18 17.93 5.63
C ASP A 195 -2.34 16.95 5.89
N ALA A 196 -3.23 17.33 6.82
CA ALA A 196 -4.25 16.45 7.39
C ALA A 196 -5.17 15.79 6.34
N GLN A 197 -5.35 16.43 5.20
CA GLN A 197 -6.23 15.95 4.13
C GLN A 197 -5.57 14.85 3.29
N PHE A 198 -4.24 14.85 3.21
CA PHE A 198 -3.47 13.98 2.31
C PHE A 198 -2.37 13.21 3.05
N ALA A 199 -2.38 13.23 4.37
CA ALA A 199 -1.35 12.59 5.14
C ALA A 199 -1.24 11.11 4.78
N ARG A 200 -0.02 10.68 4.45
CA ARG A 200 0.33 9.30 4.20
C ARG A 200 1.82 9.08 4.49
N LEU A 201 2.16 7.87 4.82
CA LEU A 201 3.54 7.43 4.87
C LEU A 201 4.04 7.05 3.47
N THR A 202 5.29 6.59 3.37
CA THR A 202 5.91 6.10 2.13
C THR A 202 6.02 4.58 2.13
N GLY A 203 6.34 3.99 0.99
CA GLY A 203 6.52 2.56 0.85
C GLY A 203 5.26 1.76 1.17
N CYS A 204 5.41 0.64 1.83
CA CYS A 204 4.28 -0.25 2.16
C CYS A 204 3.25 0.43 3.07
N ALA A 205 3.71 1.25 4.03
CA ALA A 205 2.83 1.98 4.93
C ALA A 205 1.98 3.04 4.21
N ALA A 206 2.34 3.47 3.00
CA ALA A 206 1.50 4.38 2.20
C ALA A 206 0.10 3.81 1.95
N CYS A 207 -0.03 2.49 1.88
CA CYS A 207 -1.31 1.79 1.73
C CYS A 207 -1.73 1.10 3.03
N HIS A 208 -0.81 0.39 3.69
CA HIS A 208 -1.10 -0.50 4.79
C HIS A 208 -1.23 0.19 6.15
N SER A 209 -0.90 1.48 6.28
CA SER A 209 -1.11 2.28 7.49
C SER A 209 -2.10 3.44 7.23
N PRO A 210 -3.40 3.17 7.12
CA PRO A 210 -4.41 4.18 6.74
C PRO A 210 -4.74 5.17 7.86
N ASP A 211 -4.32 4.90 9.10
CA ASP A 211 -4.71 5.66 10.28
C ASP A 211 -3.83 6.90 10.56
N VAL A 212 -2.97 7.27 9.60
CA VAL A 212 -2.05 8.41 9.70
C VAL A 212 -2.75 9.74 10.01
N ASN A 213 -4.01 9.87 9.60
CA ASN A 213 -4.83 11.07 9.82
C ASN A 213 -5.50 11.13 11.19
N SER A 214 -5.36 10.10 12.01
CA SER A 214 -5.95 10.14 13.35
C SER A 214 -5.12 10.99 14.31
N SER A 215 -5.78 11.78 15.12
CA SER A 215 -5.17 12.70 16.11
C SER A 215 -4.38 11.99 17.22
N THR A 216 -4.36 10.67 17.23
CA THR A 216 -3.63 9.85 18.20
C THR A 216 -2.36 9.28 17.56
N GLN A 217 -1.20 9.71 18.05
CA GLN A 217 0.13 9.28 17.57
C GLN A 217 0.32 7.74 17.50
N GLY A 218 -0.43 6.98 18.29
CA GLY A 218 -0.34 5.52 18.31
C GLY A 218 -0.96 4.81 17.11
N GLN A 219 -1.89 5.43 16.39
CA GLN A 219 -2.61 4.72 15.30
C GLN A 219 -1.77 4.54 14.03
N MET A 220 -0.75 5.37 13.80
CA MET A 220 0.19 5.18 12.69
C MET A 220 0.98 3.88 12.78
N HIS A 221 1.00 3.24 13.94
CA HIS A 221 1.71 1.99 14.18
C HIS A 221 0.94 0.75 13.70
N ARG A 222 -0.32 0.91 13.30
CA ARG A 222 -1.15 -0.21 12.84
C ARG A 222 -0.98 -0.48 11.37
N LEU A 223 -0.74 -1.75 11.04
CA LEU A 223 -0.71 -2.25 9.67
C LEU A 223 -1.95 -3.11 9.40
N THR A 224 -2.60 -2.89 8.25
CA THR A 224 -3.79 -3.64 7.85
C THR A 224 -3.77 -3.98 6.36
N THR A 225 -4.40 -5.10 6.01
CA THR A 225 -4.73 -5.46 4.63
C THR A 225 -6.11 -4.97 4.22
N ALA A 226 -6.94 -4.52 5.17
CA ALA A 226 -8.23 -3.89 4.93
C ALA A 226 -8.03 -2.39 4.63
N ILE A 227 -7.59 -2.07 3.43
CA ILE A 227 -7.23 -0.70 3.01
C ILE A 227 -8.48 0.04 2.56
N PRO A 228 -8.91 1.11 3.27
CA PRO A 228 -10.13 1.82 2.94
C PRO A 228 -9.97 2.71 1.70
N TYR A 229 -11.10 3.04 1.09
CA TYR A 229 -11.20 3.86 -0.13
C TYR A 229 -10.40 5.17 -0.06
N ASN A 230 -10.50 5.90 1.06
CA ASN A 230 -9.80 7.16 1.24
C ASN A 230 -8.28 7.04 1.22
N GLN A 231 -7.72 5.88 1.58
CA GLN A 231 -6.28 5.66 1.50
C GLN A 231 -5.79 5.61 0.05
N CYS A 232 -6.54 4.98 -0.83
CA CYS A 232 -6.24 4.98 -2.27
C CYS A 232 -6.32 6.39 -2.87
N ASN A 233 -7.28 7.19 -2.40
CA ASN A 233 -7.49 8.55 -2.87
C ASN A 233 -6.40 9.55 -2.47
N THR A 234 -5.50 9.20 -1.58
CA THR A 234 -4.32 10.05 -1.34
C THR A 234 -3.45 10.23 -2.60
N CYS A 235 -3.57 9.32 -3.57
CA CYS A 235 -2.88 9.37 -4.86
C CYS A 235 -3.83 9.27 -6.06
N HIS A 236 -4.85 8.39 -5.97
CA HIS A 236 -5.80 8.15 -7.05
C HIS A 236 -6.99 9.11 -6.99
N ASN A 237 -7.72 9.25 -8.11
CA ASN A 237 -8.92 10.08 -8.25
C ASN A 237 -8.72 11.54 -7.80
N ARG A 238 -7.47 12.02 -7.77
CA ARG A 238 -7.21 13.44 -7.60
C ARG A 238 -7.69 14.16 -8.85
N GLY A 239 -8.59 15.09 -8.70
CA GLY A 239 -9.22 15.91 -9.70
C GLY A 239 -8.61 16.03 -11.09
N ASN A 240 -9.15 16.83 -11.91
CA ASN A 240 -8.57 17.13 -13.23
C ASN A 240 -7.21 17.79 -13.06
N TYR A 241 -6.26 17.48 -13.93
CA TYR A 241 -5.08 18.30 -14.04
C TYR A 241 -5.01 18.97 -15.43
N ASP A 242 -4.53 20.18 -15.44
CA ASP A 242 -4.33 20.95 -16.67
C ASP A 242 -2.97 20.62 -17.28
N LEU A 243 -2.96 20.04 -18.48
CA LEU A 243 -1.73 19.71 -19.21
C LEU A 243 -0.88 20.94 -19.58
N ARG A 244 -1.48 22.15 -19.61
CA ARG A 244 -0.75 23.39 -19.90
C ARG A 244 0.06 23.88 -18.71
N THR A 245 -0.47 23.70 -17.51
CA THR A 245 0.16 24.17 -16.27
C THR A 245 0.81 23.04 -15.49
N MET A 246 0.45 21.79 -15.77
CA MET A 246 0.81 20.58 -14.98
C MET A 246 0.43 20.72 -13.50
N THR A 247 -0.73 21.31 -13.26
CA THR A 247 -1.27 21.47 -11.90
C THR A 247 -2.59 20.73 -11.77
N PHE A 248 -2.88 20.23 -10.57
CA PHE A 248 -4.18 19.64 -10.27
C PHE A 248 -5.22 20.75 -10.08
N MET A 249 -6.42 20.52 -10.60
CA MET A 249 -7.59 21.38 -10.41
C MET A 249 -8.63 20.65 -9.55
N GLU A 250 -9.14 21.35 -8.56
CA GLU A 250 -10.24 20.86 -7.74
C GLU A 250 -11.55 20.77 -8.55
N ARG A 251 -12.42 19.90 -8.12
CA ARG A 251 -13.76 19.80 -8.68
C ARG A 251 -14.68 20.87 -8.08
N ALA A 252 -14.98 21.89 -8.84
CA ALA A 252 -15.90 22.95 -8.44
C ALA A 252 -17.35 22.49 -8.25
N ASP A 253 -17.72 21.33 -8.81
CA ASP A 253 -19.06 20.75 -8.71
C ASP A 253 -19.27 19.90 -7.43
N GLN A 254 -18.22 19.71 -6.62
CA GLN A 254 -18.30 18.95 -5.37
C GLN A 254 -18.14 19.87 -4.16
N PRO A 255 -18.91 19.63 -3.09
CA PRO A 255 -18.67 20.31 -1.82
C PRO A 255 -17.31 19.89 -1.24
N VAL A 256 -16.81 20.68 -0.28
CA VAL A 256 -15.56 20.38 0.42
C VAL A 256 -15.68 19.06 1.15
N ASN A 257 -15.27 17.99 0.49
CA ASN A 257 -15.22 16.63 1.00
C ASN A 257 -14.20 15.82 0.21
N ARG A 258 -14.03 14.52 0.53
CA ARG A 258 -13.09 13.64 -0.16
C ARG A 258 -13.26 13.56 -1.70
N LEU A 259 -14.40 13.96 -2.25
CA LEU A 259 -14.67 13.90 -3.69
C LEU A 259 -14.19 15.15 -4.41
N GLN A 260 -14.13 16.29 -3.72
CA GLN A 260 -13.74 17.58 -4.32
C GLN A 260 -12.32 17.53 -4.89
N ASP A 261 -11.38 16.99 -4.12
CA ASP A 261 -9.96 17.04 -4.48
C ASP A 261 -9.52 15.88 -5.36
N TYR A 262 -10.24 14.76 -5.30
CA TYR A 262 -9.76 13.50 -5.83
C TYR A 262 -10.57 12.94 -6.97
N TYR A 263 -11.86 13.29 -7.00
CA TYR A 263 -12.76 12.58 -7.87
C TYR A 263 -12.77 13.15 -9.27
N GLN A 264 -12.25 12.37 -10.22
CA GLN A 264 -12.67 12.49 -11.63
C GLN A 264 -13.79 11.48 -11.88
N PRO A 265 -14.94 11.87 -12.43
CA PRO A 265 -15.90 10.89 -12.90
C PRO A 265 -15.30 10.14 -14.07
N ILE A 266 -14.62 9.02 -13.78
CA ILE A 266 -14.10 8.12 -14.82
C ILE A 266 -15.26 7.42 -15.52
N ALA A 267 -16.32 7.18 -14.79
CA ALA A 267 -17.63 6.76 -15.25
C ALA A 267 -18.62 6.99 -14.12
N GLN A 268 -19.87 7.21 -14.43
CA GLN A 268 -20.93 7.34 -13.42
C GLN A 268 -21.30 5.99 -12.78
N PHE A 269 -20.32 5.25 -12.33
CA PHE A 269 -20.52 4.01 -11.53
C PHE A 269 -20.78 4.37 -10.06
N THR A 270 -21.65 5.31 -9.84
CA THR A 270 -21.91 5.92 -8.54
C THR A 270 -22.20 4.91 -7.44
N ARG A 271 -22.85 3.78 -7.74
CA ARG A 271 -23.11 2.76 -6.72
C ARG A 271 -21.84 2.07 -6.24
N CYS A 272 -20.97 1.65 -7.14
CA CYS A 272 -19.73 0.98 -6.76
C CYS A 272 -18.82 1.90 -5.94
N GLU A 273 -18.69 3.17 -6.34
CA GLU A 273 -17.81 4.13 -5.67
C GLU A 273 -18.26 4.51 -4.25
N TYR A 274 -19.56 4.49 -3.98
CA TYR A 274 -20.09 4.83 -2.65
C TYR A 274 -20.15 3.64 -1.69
N THR A 275 -20.15 2.42 -2.20
CA THR A 275 -20.43 1.22 -1.41
C THR A 275 -19.27 0.25 -1.31
N LEU A 276 -18.34 0.27 -2.29
CA LEU A 276 -17.19 -0.62 -2.34
C LEU A 276 -15.89 0.14 -2.08
N ASP A 277 -14.95 -0.52 -1.46
CA ASP A 277 -13.57 -0.06 -1.41
C ASP A 277 -12.82 -0.49 -2.68
N CYS A 278 -11.77 0.22 -3.05
CA CYS A 278 -11.02 -0.07 -4.29
C CYS A 278 -10.50 -1.50 -4.30
N ILE A 279 -10.04 -1.98 -3.14
CA ILE A 279 -9.52 -3.35 -2.99
C ILE A 279 -10.59 -4.44 -3.11
N ASP A 280 -11.88 -4.10 -3.06
CA ASP A 280 -12.95 -5.09 -3.24
C ASP A 280 -12.94 -5.65 -4.66
N CYS A 281 -12.61 -4.78 -5.63
CA CYS A 281 -12.47 -5.14 -7.04
C CYS A 281 -11.01 -5.34 -7.44
N HIS A 282 -10.12 -4.40 -7.08
CA HIS A 282 -8.72 -4.48 -7.49
C HIS A 282 -7.98 -5.60 -6.77
N THR A 283 -7.28 -6.41 -7.58
CA THR A 283 -6.54 -7.56 -7.08
C THR A 283 -5.20 -7.16 -6.47
N ARG A 284 -4.57 -8.12 -5.81
CA ARG A 284 -3.22 -7.96 -5.29
C ARG A 284 -2.22 -7.61 -6.40
N SER A 285 -2.32 -8.29 -7.54
CA SER A 285 -1.41 -8.05 -8.67
C SER A 285 -1.57 -6.67 -9.27
N GLU A 286 -2.78 -6.12 -9.30
CA GLU A 286 -3.01 -4.73 -9.72
C GLU A 286 -2.48 -3.72 -8.70
N ALA A 287 -2.69 -3.97 -7.40
CA ALA A 287 -2.34 -3.03 -6.34
C ALA A 287 -0.85 -3.07 -5.96
N MET A 288 -0.25 -4.26 -5.87
CA MET A 288 1.13 -4.45 -5.42
C MET A 288 2.10 -4.79 -6.55
N GLY A 289 1.60 -5.04 -7.78
CA GLY A 289 2.40 -5.58 -8.88
C GLY A 289 2.33 -7.11 -8.96
N ASP A 290 2.66 -7.64 -10.11
CA ASP A 290 2.74 -9.09 -10.38
C ASP A 290 4.17 -9.65 -10.32
N GLY A 291 5.14 -8.78 -10.06
CA GLY A 291 6.56 -9.10 -9.96
C GLY A 291 7.38 -8.59 -11.14
N ASP A 292 6.75 -8.30 -12.27
CA ASP A 292 7.40 -7.80 -13.48
C ASP A 292 7.33 -6.26 -13.58
N LEU A 293 8.25 -5.70 -14.35
CA LEU A 293 8.22 -4.29 -14.77
C LEU A 293 7.31 -4.13 -16.00
N HIS A 294 6.48 -3.12 -16.03
CA HIS A 294 5.51 -2.88 -17.11
C HIS A 294 5.56 -1.47 -17.70
N SER A 295 5.22 -1.36 -18.99
CA SER A 295 5.13 -0.07 -19.69
C SER A 295 3.86 0.70 -19.34
N SER A 296 2.78 0.03 -19.04
CA SER A 296 1.49 0.68 -18.83
C SER A 296 0.57 -0.08 -17.89
N LYS A 297 -0.44 0.62 -17.38
CA LYS A 297 -1.50 0.01 -16.56
C LYS A 297 -2.29 -1.09 -17.29
N LYS A 298 -2.32 -1.08 -18.63
CA LYS A 298 -3.01 -2.13 -19.42
C LYS A 298 -2.35 -3.50 -19.24
N ASP A 299 -1.03 -3.50 -19.06
CA ASP A 299 -0.25 -4.73 -18.91
C ASP A 299 -0.57 -5.42 -17.58
N ILE A 300 -0.93 -4.63 -16.56
CA ILE A 300 -1.22 -5.10 -15.21
C ILE A 300 -2.72 -5.03 -14.84
N GLN A 301 -3.60 -4.75 -15.78
CA GLN A 301 -5.03 -4.77 -15.53
C GLN A 301 -5.55 -6.21 -15.52
N TYR A 302 -6.00 -6.66 -14.36
CA TYR A 302 -6.54 -8.00 -14.11
C TYR A 302 -8.06 -8.00 -14.07
N VAL A 303 -8.67 -7.00 -13.43
CA VAL A 303 -10.13 -6.89 -13.29
C VAL A 303 -10.72 -5.92 -14.31
N GLN A 304 -11.81 -6.34 -14.92
CA GLN A 304 -12.64 -5.56 -15.83
C GLN A 304 -14.11 -5.74 -15.42
N CYS A 305 -15.01 -4.88 -15.92
CA CYS A 305 -16.45 -5.03 -15.66
C CYS A 305 -16.96 -6.44 -16.00
N LYS A 306 -16.48 -7.01 -17.12
CA LYS A 306 -16.85 -8.37 -17.56
C LYS A 306 -16.38 -9.48 -16.62
N THR A 307 -15.36 -9.24 -15.79
CA THR A 307 -14.87 -10.23 -14.82
C THR A 307 -15.96 -10.59 -13.80
N CYS A 308 -16.77 -9.60 -13.39
CA CYS A 308 -17.88 -9.80 -12.47
C CYS A 308 -19.24 -9.92 -13.17
N HIS A 309 -19.43 -9.18 -14.25
CA HIS A 309 -20.74 -9.08 -14.90
C HIS A 309 -20.88 -9.95 -16.17
N GLY A 310 -19.80 -10.54 -16.67
CA GLY A 310 -19.79 -11.23 -17.95
C GLY A 310 -20.00 -10.27 -19.12
N THR A 311 -20.50 -10.80 -20.21
CA THR A 311 -20.91 -10.06 -21.41
C THR A 311 -22.36 -10.36 -21.75
N LEU A 312 -22.91 -9.78 -22.80
CA LEU A 312 -24.28 -10.09 -23.26
C LEU A 312 -24.43 -11.54 -23.71
N THR A 313 -23.34 -12.21 -24.06
CA THR A 313 -23.31 -13.57 -24.61
C THR A 313 -22.61 -14.58 -23.72
N GLU A 314 -21.88 -14.14 -22.68
CA GLU A 314 -21.05 -15.00 -21.84
C GLU A 314 -21.25 -14.66 -20.36
N LEU A 315 -21.32 -15.68 -19.55
CA LEU A 315 -21.27 -15.55 -18.09
C LEU A 315 -19.86 -15.15 -17.64
N PRO A 316 -19.72 -14.56 -16.44
CA PRO A 316 -18.42 -14.39 -15.79
C PRO A 316 -17.68 -15.72 -15.67
N GLN A 317 -16.38 -15.70 -15.82
CA GLN A 317 -15.56 -16.89 -15.61
C GLN A 317 -15.49 -17.21 -14.11
N THR A 318 -15.60 -18.50 -13.80
CA THR A 318 -15.55 -19.01 -12.43
C THR A 318 -14.49 -20.09 -12.28
N HIS A 319 -13.98 -20.22 -11.07
CA HIS A 319 -13.08 -21.30 -10.68
C HIS A 319 -13.64 -22.01 -9.46
N THR A 320 -13.65 -23.34 -9.48
CA THR A 320 -14.01 -24.13 -8.30
C THR A 320 -12.79 -24.33 -7.43
N ILE A 321 -12.87 -23.88 -6.19
CA ILE A 321 -11.78 -23.96 -5.20
C ILE A 321 -11.39 -25.41 -4.94
N THR A 322 -10.12 -25.67 -5.03
CA THR A 322 -9.47 -26.96 -4.75
C THR A 322 -8.45 -26.84 -3.61
N VAL A 323 -7.92 -27.95 -3.14
CA VAL A 323 -6.86 -27.96 -2.12
C VAL A 323 -5.55 -27.28 -2.58
N GLU A 324 -5.37 -27.10 -3.88
CA GLU A 324 -4.19 -26.46 -4.46
C GLU A 324 -4.26 -24.91 -4.43
N ASP A 325 -5.45 -24.35 -4.17
CA ASP A 325 -5.67 -22.91 -4.14
C ASP A 325 -5.20 -22.27 -2.82
N LYS A 326 -3.98 -22.60 -2.40
CA LYS A 326 -3.37 -22.21 -1.11
C LYS A 326 -3.37 -20.70 -0.88
N LEU A 327 -3.17 -19.93 -1.96
CA LEU A 327 -3.19 -18.46 -1.87
C LEU A 327 -4.57 -17.94 -1.48
N ALA A 328 -5.63 -18.47 -2.07
CA ALA A 328 -7.01 -18.07 -1.75
C ALA A 328 -7.32 -18.33 -0.27
N PHE A 329 -6.95 -19.50 0.24
CA PHE A 329 -7.10 -19.83 1.67
C PHE A 329 -6.26 -18.90 2.56
N LYS A 330 -5.00 -18.61 2.18
CA LYS A 330 -4.14 -17.69 2.93
C LYS A 330 -4.74 -16.29 3.00
N LEU A 331 -5.23 -15.77 1.86
CA LEU A 331 -5.84 -14.43 1.80
C LEU A 331 -7.16 -14.38 2.58
N ALA A 332 -7.99 -15.40 2.49
CA ALA A 332 -9.21 -15.50 3.29
C ALA A 332 -8.92 -15.61 4.79
N PHE A 333 -7.87 -16.31 5.19
CA PHE A 333 -7.42 -16.39 6.58
C PHE A 333 -6.92 -15.04 7.11
N LEU A 334 -6.11 -14.32 6.33
CA LEU A 334 -5.59 -13.00 6.70
C LEU A 334 -6.68 -11.92 6.73
N ASN A 335 -7.73 -12.12 5.96
CA ASN A 335 -8.92 -11.27 5.91
C ASN A 335 -10.15 -12.14 6.16
N PRO A 336 -10.52 -12.44 7.41
CA PRO A 336 -11.63 -13.35 7.74
C PRO A 336 -13.01 -12.74 7.41
N VAL A 337 -13.23 -12.45 6.15
CA VAL A 337 -14.45 -11.86 5.57
C VAL A 337 -15.35 -12.95 5.03
N LEU A 338 -14.73 -13.89 4.32
CA LEU A 338 -15.38 -14.99 3.66
C LEU A 338 -14.63 -16.28 4.02
N GLU A 339 -15.36 -17.23 4.57
CA GLU A 339 -14.85 -18.58 4.72
C GLU A 339 -14.88 -19.26 3.34
N ILE A 340 -13.71 -19.51 2.77
CA ILE A 340 -13.56 -20.27 1.53
C ILE A 340 -13.39 -21.74 1.86
N LYS A 341 -14.13 -22.58 1.13
CA LYS A 341 -14.09 -24.05 1.25
C LYS A 341 -13.78 -24.68 -0.10
N VAL A 342 -13.17 -25.85 -0.06
CA VAL A 342 -13.05 -26.70 -1.24
C VAL A 342 -14.45 -27.01 -1.79
N GLY A 343 -14.62 -26.80 -3.11
CA GLY A 343 -15.88 -26.91 -3.81
C GLY A 343 -16.66 -25.61 -3.97
N ASP A 344 -16.29 -24.53 -3.27
CA ASP A 344 -16.86 -23.20 -3.54
C ASP A 344 -16.46 -22.72 -4.95
N SER A 345 -17.38 -22.04 -5.64
CA SER A 345 -17.09 -21.38 -6.91
C SER A 345 -16.90 -19.89 -6.68
N VAL A 346 -15.78 -19.36 -7.13
CA VAL A 346 -15.41 -17.94 -7.06
C VAL A 346 -15.18 -17.38 -8.47
N LEU A 347 -15.25 -16.08 -8.61
CA LEU A 347 -14.90 -15.43 -9.88
C LEU A 347 -13.38 -15.48 -10.10
N ILE A 348 -12.98 -15.53 -11.37
CA ILE A 348 -11.58 -15.53 -11.80
C ILE A 348 -11.37 -14.51 -12.91
N THR A 349 -10.23 -13.86 -12.91
CA THR A 349 -9.85 -12.91 -13.97
C THR A 349 -9.36 -13.64 -15.23
N ASP A 350 -9.34 -12.95 -16.37
CA ASP A 350 -8.77 -13.48 -17.63
C ASP A 350 -7.28 -13.89 -17.49
N LYS A 351 -6.59 -13.40 -16.47
CA LYS A 351 -5.18 -13.72 -16.17
C LYS A 351 -5.01 -14.80 -15.09
N GLY A 352 -6.12 -15.41 -14.63
CA GLY A 352 -6.09 -16.53 -13.70
C GLY A 352 -6.01 -16.13 -12.21
N GLU A 353 -6.17 -14.85 -11.85
CA GLU A 353 -6.21 -14.45 -10.44
C GLU A 353 -7.62 -14.63 -9.86
N LEU A 354 -7.73 -15.29 -8.72
CA LEU A 354 -9.00 -15.58 -8.08
C LEU A 354 -9.51 -14.35 -7.31
N LEU A 355 -10.78 -14.02 -7.49
CA LEU A 355 -11.48 -13.03 -6.68
C LEU A 355 -12.03 -13.71 -5.43
N TRP A 356 -11.16 -14.01 -4.49
CA TRP A 356 -11.43 -14.81 -3.29
C TRP A 356 -12.51 -14.22 -2.36
N ASN A 357 -12.90 -12.96 -2.53
CA ASN A 357 -14.01 -12.31 -1.83
C ASN A 357 -15.34 -12.42 -2.58
N THR A 358 -15.43 -13.27 -3.58
CA THR A 358 -16.63 -13.52 -4.36
C THR A 358 -17.10 -14.96 -4.22
N ARG A 359 -18.39 -15.20 -4.51
CA ARG A 359 -18.99 -16.52 -4.48
C ARG A 359 -20.12 -16.60 -5.50
N VAL A 360 -20.26 -17.75 -6.14
CA VAL A 360 -21.44 -18.07 -6.94
C VAL A 360 -22.49 -18.71 -6.01
N LEU A 361 -23.70 -18.18 -6.04
CA LEU A 361 -24.81 -18.68 -5.23
C LEU A 361 -25.61 -19.75 -5.98
N PRO A 362 -26.33 -20.65 -5.28
CA PRO A 362 -27.09 -21.72 -5.91
C PRO A 362 -28.19 -21.26 -6.88
N ASP A 363 -28.69 -20.04 -6.73
CA ASP A 363 -29.69 -19.42 -7.60
C ASP A 363 -29.11 -18.79 -8.87
N GLY A 364 -27.79 -18.94 -9.09
CA GLY A 364 -27.08 -18.35 -10.23
C GLY A 364 -26.74 -16.87 -10.09
N THR A 365 -26.99 -16.27 -8.93
CA THR A 365 -26.51 -14.93 -8.59
C THR A 365 -25.08 -15.00 -8.04
N TYR A 366 -24.43 -13.84 -7.97
CA TYR A 366 -23.09 -13.72 -7.42
C TYR A 366 -23.12 -12.86 -6.16
N GLU A 367 -22.31 -13.23 -5.18
CA GLU A 367 -22.08 -12.45 -3.97
C GLU A 367 -20.63 -11.96 -3.96
N MET A 368 -20.44 -10.70 -3.63
CA MET A 368 -19.13 -10.12 -3.27
C MET A 368 -19.21 -9.63 -1.83
N ILE A 369 -18.16 -9.87 -1.06
CA ILE A 369 -18.05 -9.35 0.30
C ILE A 369 -16.98 -8.28 0.34
N GLY A 370 -17.32 -7.10 0.86
CA GLY A 370 -16.39 -6.00 1.02
C GLY A 370 -15.26 -6.36 1.98
N LYS A 371 -14.02 -6.19 1.54
CA LYS A 371 -12.82 -6.56 2.33
C LYS A 371 -12.61 -5.64 3.54
N VAL A 372 -13.13 -4.41 3.48
CA VAL A 372 -13.09 -3.43 4.58
C VAL A 372 -14.40 -3.41 5.35
N THR A 373 -15.51 -3.23 4.63
CA THR A 373 -16.83 -3.00 5.23
C THR A 373 -17.49 -4.25 5.76
N ARG A 374 -17.10 -5.44 5.26
CA ARG A 374 -17.72 -6.74 5.52
C ARG A 374 -19.16 -6.85 5.02
N LEU A 375 -19.63 -5.87 4.26
CA LEU A 375 -20.98 -5.89 3.68
C LEU A 375 -21.04 -6.85 2.49
N LYS A 376 -22.20 -7.45 2.31
CA LYS A 376 -22.48 -8.36 1.20
C LYS A 376 -23.20 -7.62 0.08
N PHE A 377 -22.71 -7.83 -1.13
CA PHE A 377 -23.26 -7.25 -2.36
C PHE A 377 -23.65 -8.37 -3.32
N ASN A 378 -24.95 -8.54 -3.55
CA ASN A 378 -25.43 -9.48 -4.53
C ASN A 378 -25.61 -8.81 -5.89
N PHE A 379 -25.15 -9.45 -6.94
CA PHE A 379 -25.29 -8.97 -8.29
C PHE A 379 -25.58 -10.09 -9.28
N ARG A 380 -26.02 -9.73 -10.47
CA ARG A 380 -26.35 -10.66 -11.54
C ARG A 380 -25.48 -10.42 -12.76
N PRO A 381 -25.20 -11.44 -13.57
CA PRO A 381 -24.54 -11.24 -14.84
C PRO A 381 -25.43 -10.46 -15.80
N VAL A 382 -24.83 -9.81 -16.79
CA VAL A 382 -25.59 -9.10 -17.83
C VAL A 382 -26.10 -10.01 -18.95
N MET A 383 -25.61 -11.24 -19.04
CA MET A 383 -26.07 -12.22 -20.01
C MET A 383 -27.59 -12.46 -19.85
N GLY A 384 -28.34 -12.34 -20.94
CA GLY A 384 -29.80 -12.48 -20.94
C GLY A 384 -30.55 -11.32 -20.30
N SER A 385 -29.88 -10.29 -19.79
CA SER A 385 -30.54 -9.07 -19.36
C SER A 385 -30.97 -8.23 -20.55
N THR A 386 -32.23 -7.79 -20.54
CA THR A 386 -32.65 -6.70 -21.42
C THR A 386 -32.14 -5.39 -20.81
N CYS A 387 -30.93 -4.98 -21.16
CA CYS A 387 -30.47 -3.63 -20.83
C CYS A 387 -31.27 -2.64 -21.68
N LYS A 388 -32.49 -2.32 -21.27
CA LYS A 388 -33.20 -1.17 -21.80
C LYS A 388 -32.49 0.03 -21.22
N GLN A 389 -31.71 0.76 -22.03
CA GLN A 389 -31.43 2.14 -21.73
C GLN A 389 -32.76 2.78 -21.33
N LYS A 390 -32.84 3.31 -20.11
CA LYS A 390 -33.93 4.22 -19.77
C LYS A 390 -33.89 5.31 -20.84
N PRO A 391 -34.95 5.58 -21.55
CA PRO A 391 -35.04 6.81 -22.31
C PRO A 391 -34.86 7.94 -21.32
N ASP A 392 -33.98 8.89 -21.63
CA ASP A 392 -33.74 10.10 -20.87
C ASP A 392 -35.05 10.86 -20.62
#